data_14003bd63339575831ee603a5d5a28d5
#
_entry.id   14003bd63339575831ee603a5d5a28d5
#
_cell.length_a   1.000
_cell.length_b   1.000
_cell.length_c   1.000
_cell.angle_alpha   90.00
_cell.angle_beta   90.00
_cell.angle_gamma   90.00
#
_symmetry.space_group_name_H-M   'P 1'
#
loop_
_entity.id
_entity.type
_entity.pdbx_description
1 polymer ?
#
loop_
_entity_poly.entity_id
_entity_poly.type
_entity_poly.pdbx_seq_one_letter_code
_entity_poly.pdbx_strand_id
1 'polypeptide(L)'
;MYNYKIKNLVIINIVLLCFSTLIYAQDVILSLNGSDLNYESNSDIAGLQFDHDNCASGASGGDAAANGFMISASESTVLGFSLTGALIPAGSGTLLENVNCIENQLDDFVFAGPGGIDLTVGFGDGGE
;
A
#
# COMPACT_ATOMS: atom_id res chain seq x y z
N MET A 1 0.13 48.18 17.91
CA MET A 1 -1.04 47.30 17.94
C MET A 1 -1.26 46.58 16.63
N TYR A 2 -1.16 47.23 15.53
CA TYR A 2 -1.30 46.60 14.22
C TYR A 2 -0.29 45.48 13.96
N ASN A 3 0.96 45.72 14.33
CA ASN A 3 2.03 44.74 14.09
C ASN A 3 1.90 43.50 14.96
N TYR A 4 1.20 43.58 16.08
CA TYR A 4 0.98 42.47 16.97
C TYR A 4 0.02 41.42 16.36
N LYS A 5 -1.06 41.90 15.75
CA LYS A 5 -2.03 41.00 15.10
C LYS A 5 -1.48 40.32 13.86
N ILE A 6 -0.66 41.01 13.10
CA ILE A 6 -0.01 40.46 11.90
C ILE A 6 1.00 39.38 12.27
N LYS A 7 1.76 39.59 13.34
CA LYS A 7 2.73 38.60 13.83
C LYS A 7 2.07 37.33 14.28
N ASN A 8 0.94 37.39 14.98
CA ASN A 8 0.21 36.23 15.42
C ASN A 8 -0.38 35.46 14.24
N LEU A 9 -0.86 36.15 13.22
CA LEU A 9 -1.40 35.52 12.02
C LEU A 9 -0.32 34.75 11.26
N VAL A 10 0.87 35.33 11.14
CA VAL A 10 2.00 34.67 10.47
C VAL A 10 2.45 33.43 11.24
N ILE A 11 2.49 33.49 12.56
CA ILE A 11 2.86 32.36 13.41
C ILE A 11 1.84 31.22 13.26
N ILE A 12 0.55 31.52 13.24
CA ILE A 12 -0.51 30.54 13.05
C ILE A 12 -0.38 29.85 11.68
N ASN A 13 -0.09 30.61 10.62
CA ASN A 13 0.11 30.05 9.29
C ASN A 13 1.33 29.14 9.22
N ILE A 14 2.43 29.48 9.88
CA ILE A 14 3.63 28.66 9.92
C ILE A 14 3.36 27.36 10.67
N VAL A 15 2.64 27.39 11.78
CA VAL A 15 2.26 26.19 12.54
C VAL A 15 1.35 25.30 11.71
N LEU A 16 0.40 25.86 10.98
CA LEU A 16 -0.48 25.09 10.09
C LEU A 16 0.31 24.42 8.97
N LEU A 17 1.28 25.10 8.38
CA LEU A 17 2.14 24.54 7.35
C LEU A 17 2.99 23.39 7.89
N CYS A 18 3.52 23.51 9.11
CA CYS A 18 4.27 22.43 9.77
C CYS A 18 3.40 21.19 10.02
N PHE A 19 2.13 21.37 10.39
CA PHE A 19 1.21 20.26 10.57
C PHE A 19 0.90 19.55 9.26
N SER A 20 0.75 20.28 8.15
CA SER A 20 0.49 19.67 6.85
C SER A 20 1.69 18.89 6.32
N THR A 21 2.91 19.22 6.73
CA THR A 21 4.13 18.50 6.34
C THR A 21 4.37 17.23 7.17
N LEU A 22 3.60 17.01 8.24
CA LEU A 22 3.71 15.82 9.09
C LEU A 22 2.81 14.67 8.63
N ILE A 23 2.10 14.81 7.52
CA ILE A 23 1.33 13.72 6.94
C ILE A 23 2.32 12.81 6.21
N TYR A 24 2.55 11.63 6.75
CA TYR A 24 3.44 10.65 6.15
C TYR A 24 2.75 9.96 4.99
N ALA A 25 3.40 9.94 3.83
CA ALA A 25 2.97 9.07 2.74
C ALA A 25 3.22 7.62 3.12
N GLN A 26 2.28 6.73 2.81
CA GLN A 26 2.47 5.31 2.96
C GLN A 26 3.52 4.82 1.96
N ASP A 27 4.27 3.78 2.33
CA ASP A 27 5.24 3.18 1.41
C ASP A 27 4.55 2.49 0.26
N VAL A 28 3.44 1.82 0.54
CA VAL A 28 2.63 1.12 -0.45
C VAL A 28 1.20 1.62 -0.33
N ILE A 29 0.62 2.01 -1.46
CA ILE A 29 -0.79 2.38 -1.54
C ILE A 29 -1.48 1.37 -2.44
N LEU A 30 -2.48 0.69 -1.89
CA LEU A 30 -3.28 -0.28 -2.60
C LEU A 30 -4.59 0.33 -3.07
N SER A 31 -5.13 -0.19 -4.14
CA SER A 31 -6.46 0.17 -4.62
C SER A 31 -7.06 -1.01 -5.37
N LEU A 32 -8.39 -1.05 -5.45
CA LEU A 32 -9.09 -2.08 -6.19
C LEU A 32 -9.71 -1.47 -7.45
N ASN A 33 -9.53 -2.18 -8.57
CA ASN A 33 -10.15 -1.85 -9.85
C ASN A 33 -10.77 -3.13 -10.40
N GLY A 34 -12.07 -3.31 -10.16
CA GLY A 34 -12.70 -4.58 -10.45
C GLY A 34 -12.11 -5.68 -9.57
N SER A 35 -11.58 -6.72 -10.17
CA SER A 35 -10.91 -7.82 -9.47
C SER A 35 -9.39 -7.67 -9.43
N ASP A 36 -8.86 -6.54 -9.87
CA ASP A 36 -7.42 -6.26 -9.82
C ASP A 36 -7.07 -5.51 -8.54
N LEU A 37 -6.11 -6.02 -7.80
CA LEU A 37 -5.49 -5.29 -6.69
C LEU A 37 -4.29 -4.54 -7.24
N ASN A 38 -4.43 -3.24 -7.36
CA ASN A 38 -3.39 -2.35 -7.87
C ASN A 38 -2.55 -1.79 -6.73
N TYR A 39 -1.34 -1.37 -7.04
CA TYR A 39 -0.42 -0.80 -6.07
C TYR A 39 0.34 0.38 -6.63
N GLU A 40 0.77 1.23 -5.73
CA GLU A 40 1.77 2.26 -5.92
C GLU A 40 2.76 2.11 -4.78
N SER A 41 4.05 1.91 -5.07
CA SER A 41 5.05 1.70 -4.02
C SER A 41 6.28 2.55 -4.28
N ASN A 42 6.75 3.21 -3.23
CA ASN A 42 8.02 3.94 -3.28
C ASN A 42 9.22 3.06 -2.90
N SER A 43 8.98 1.80 -2.58
CA SER A 43 10.00 0.83 -2.18
C SER A 43 9.81 -0.46 -2.95
N ASP A 44 10.90 -1.19 -3.15
CA ASP A 44 10.82 -2.56 -3.63
C ASP A 44 10.09 -3.43 -2.60
N ILE A 45 9.29 -4.38 -3.08
CA ILE A 45 8.51 -5.28 -2.22
C ILE A 45 9.15 -6.66 -2.26
N ALA A 46 9.51 -7.18 -1.09
CA ALA A 46 10.13 -8.50 -0.94
C ALA A 46 9.14 -9.57 -0.48
N GLY A 47 8.01 -9.17 0.08
CA GLY A 47 6.97 -10.08 0.51
C GLY A 47 5.68 -9.33 0.83
N LEU A 48 4.58 -10.04 0.76
CA LEU A 48 3.27 -9.45 1.07
C LEU A 48 2.34 -10.48 1.68
N GLN A 49 1.46 -10.01 2.54
CA GLN A 49 0.41 -10.81 3.14
C GLN A 49 -0.76 -9.91 3.48
N PHE A 50 -1.96 -10.42 3.33
CA PHE A 50 -3.15 -9.74 3.83
C PHE A 50 -4.26 -10.75 4.09
N ASP A 51 -5.19 -10.37 4.94
CA ASP A 51 -6.37 -11.16 5.23
C ASP A 51 -7.56 -10.66 4.41
N HIS A 52 -8.47 -11.55 4.10
CA HIS A 52 -9.68 -11.24 3.34
C HIS A 52 -10.87 -12.07 3.82
N ASP A 53 -12.05 -11.64 3.44
CA ASP A 53 -13.31 -12.28 3.81
C ASP A 53 -13.80 -13.18 2.66
N ASN A 54 -13.09 -14.27 2.42
CA ASN A 54 -13.43 -15.28 1.42
C ASN A 54 -13.68 -14.71 0.01
N CYS A 55 -12.92 -13.69 -0.37
CA CYS A 55 -13.11 -13.01 -1.65
C CYS A 55 -11.86 -13.02 -2.54
N ALA A 56 -10.74 -13.55 -2.04
CA ALA A 56 -9.47 -13.56 -2.76
C ALA A 56 -8.78 -14.92 -2.73
N SER A 57 -9.55 -15.99 -2.57
CA SER A 57 -8.99 -17.35 -2.56
C SER A 57 -8.38 -17.77 -3.90
N GLY A 58 -8.71 -17.07 -4.97
CA GLY A 58 -8.13 -17.28 -6.31
C GLY A 58 -7.07 -16.25 -6.68
N ALA A 59 -6.58 -15.46 -5.72
CA ALA A 59 -5.58 -14.43 -5.99
C ALA A 59 -4.35 -15.02 -6.69
N SER A 60 -3.92 -14.37 -7.76
CA SER A 60 -2.85 -14.88 -8.62
C SER A 60 -2.36 -13.77 -9.55
N GLY A 61 -1.37 -14.07 -10.36
CA GLY A 61 -0.95 -13.19 -11.45
C GLY A 61 -0.36 -11.85 -11.02
N GLY A 62 -0.56 -10.84 -11.85
CA GLY A 62 -0.07 -9.50 -11.63
C GLY A 62 1.44 -9.38 -11.61
N ASP A 63 1.92 -8.25 -11.12
CA ASP A 63 3.35 -7.99 -11.02
C ASP A 63 4.04 -8.91 -10.01
N ALA A 64 3.31 -9.42 -9.01
CA ALA A 64 3.85 -10.39 -8.08
C ALA A 64 4.31 -11.66 -8.81
N ALA A 65 3.41 -12.27 -9.59
CA ALA A 65 3.78 -13.45 -10.38
C ALA A 65 4.81 -13.14 -11.45
N ALA A 66 4.68 -12.00 -12.12
CA ALA A 66 5.61 -11.59 -13.17
C ALA A 66 7.04 -11.43 -12.65
N ASN A 67 7.21 -11.08 -11.40
CA ASN A 67 8.53 -10.93 -10.75
C ASN A 67 8.98 -12.19 -10.00
N GLY A 68 8.28 -13.31 -10.19
CA GLY A 68 8.71 -14.60 -9.64
C GLY A 68 8.21 -14.91 -8.24
N PHE A 69 7.22 -14.20 -7.75
CA PHE A 69 6.60 -14.52 -6.47
C PHE A 69 5.71 -15.75 -6.58
N MET A 70 5.73 -16.55 -5.54
CA MET A 70 4.75 -17.60 -5.33
C MET A 70 3.57 -16.99 -4.57
N ILE A 71 2.37 -17.23 -5.08
CA ILE A 71 1.15 -16.74 -4.44
C ILE A 71 0.43 -17.92 -3.83
N SER A 72 0.22 -17.85 -2.53
CA SER A 72 -0.56 -18.82 -1.78
C SER A 72 -1.80 -18.14 -1.24
N ALA A 73 -2.97 -18.62 -1.63
CA ALA A 73 -4.23 -18.03 -1.22
C ALA A 73 -5.12 -19.09 -0.59
N SER A 74 -5.70 -18.75 0.56
CA SER A 74 -6.70 -19.55 1.25
C SER A 74 -8.01 -18.77 1.29
N GLU A 75 -8.97 -19.28 2.04
CA GLU A 75 -10.26 -18.61 2.24
C GLU A 75 -10.12 -17.33 3.07
N SER A 76 -9.04 -17.17 3.81
CA SER A 76 -8.87 -16.04 4.74
C SER A 76 -7.60 -15.22 4.53
N THR A 77 -6.59 -15.76 3.83
CA THR A 77 -5.28 -15.09 3.76
C THR A 77 -4.64 -15.27 2.40
N VAL A 78 -4.03 -14.21 1.89
CA VAL A 78 -3.17 -14.26 0.70
C VAL A 78 -1.74 -13.98 1.16
N LEU A 79 -0.80 -14.80 0.68
CA LEU A 79 0.62 -14.68 0.96
C LEU A 79 1.38 -14.68 -0.35
N GLY A 80 2.23 -13.68 -0.56
CA GLY A 80 3.12 -13.60 -1.71
C GLY A 80 4.57 -13.55 -1.25
N PHE A 81 5.40 -14.43 -1.76
CA PHE A 81 6.79 -14.53 -1.36
C PHE A 81 7.66 -15.09 -2.47
N SER A 82 8.97 -14.93 -2.35
CA SER A 82 9.94 -15.48 -3.28
C SER A 82 10.96 -16.32 -2.55
N LEU A 83 11.22 -17.52 -3.06
CA LEU A 83 12.27 -18.38 -2.54
C LEU A 83 13.66 -18.03 -3.09
N THR A 84 13.70 -17.20 -4.12
CA THR A 84 14.96 -16.81 -4.79
C THR A 84 15.40 -15.38 -4.46
N GLY A 85 14.67 -14.70 -3.58
CA GLY A 85 14.96 -13.31 -3.24
C GLY A 85 14.50 -12.32 -4.31
N ALA A 86 13.54 -12.68 -5.13
CA ALA A 86 12.99 -11.77 -6.12
C ALA A 86 12.25 -10.61 -5.43
N LEU A 87 12.22 -9.47 -6.10
CA LEU A 87 11.58 -8.26 -5.60
C LEU A 87 10.57 -7.78 -6.64
N ILE A 88 9.46 -7.21 -6.18
CA ILE A 88 8.59 -6.40 -7.02
C ILE A 88 9.17 -4.98 -6.97
N PRO A 89 9.66 -4.42 -8.11
CA PRO A 89 10.29 -3.11 -8.07
C PRO A 89 9.34 -2.01 -7.63
N ALA A 90 9.88 -0.98 -7.00
CA ALA A 90 9.14 0.25 -6.73
C ALA A 90 8.50 0.76 -8.01
N GLY A 91 7.29 1.28 -7.91
CA GLY A 91 6.51 1.73 -9.05
C GLY A 91 5.02 1.46 -8.83
N SER A 92 4.30 1.30 -9.92
CA SER A 92 2.86 1.09 -9.88
C SER A 92 2.43 0.07 -10.91
N GLY A 93 1.30 -0.58 -10.67
CA GLY A 93 0.73 -1.55 -11.58
C GLY A 93 -0.33 -2.40 -10.89
N THR A 94 -0.63 -3.54 -11.49
CA THR A 94 -1.49 -4.55 -10.89
C THR A 94 -0.62 -5.50 -10.08
N LEU A 95 -0.84 -5.55 -8.78
CA LEU A 95 -0.10 -6.42 -7.87
C LEU A 95 -0.56 -7.86 -8.00
N LEU A 96 -1.87 -8.07 -7.91
CA LEU A 96 -2.52 -9.38 -7.99
C LEU A 96 -3.83 -9.24 -8.76
N GLU A 97 -4.24 -10.34 -9.39
CA GLU A 97 -5.52 -10.48 -10.07
C GLU A 97 -6.42 -11.42 -9.26
N ASN A 98 -7.70 -11.47 -9.60
CA ASN A 98 -8.70 -12.31 -8.96
C ASN A 98 -8.90 -12.02 -7.47
N VAL A 99 -8.81 -10.75 -7.12
CA VAL A 99 -9.12 -10.23 -5.80
C VAL A 99 -10.53 -9.64 -5.87
N ASN A 100 -11.53 -10.48 -5.66
CA ASN A 100 -12.94 -10.11 -5.84
C ASN A 100 -13.52 -9.52 -4.56
N CYS A 101 -12.83 -8.54 -4.01
CA CYS A 101 -13.13 -7.93 -2.73
C CYS A 101 -13.53 -6.47 -2.89
N ILE A 102 -14.20 -5.93 -1.88
CA ILE A 102 -14.24 -4.49 -1.65
C ILE A 102 -13.25 -4.15 -0.54
N GLU A 103 -12.90 -2.88 -0.42
CA GLU A 103 -11.83 -2.45 0.48
C GLU A 103 -12.02 -2.92 1.92
N ASN A 104 -13.25 -2.83 2.45
CA ASN A 104 -13.50 -3.20 3.84
C ASN A 104 -13.47 -4.72 4.11
N GLN A 105 -13.28 -5.53 3.10
CA GLN A 105 -13.08 -6.97 3.22
C GLN A 105 -11.60 -7.35 3.29
N LEU A 106 -10.72 -6.37 3.18
CA LEU A 106 -9.27 -6.55 3.22
C LEU A 106 -8.70 -5.89 4.48
N ASP A 107 -7.85 -6.61 5.21
CA ASP A 107 -7.18 -6.07 6.39
C ASP A 107 -5.88 -6.80 6.69
N ASP A 108 -5.25 -6.43 7.80
CA ASP A 108 -4.01 -7.03 8.31
C ASP A 108 -2.91 -7.11 7.25
N PHE A 109 -2.69 -6.01 6.54
CA PHE A 109 -1.64 -5.93 5.54
C PHE A 109 -0.27 -5.96 6.17
N VAL A 110 0.57 -6.90 5.72
CA VAL A 110 1.98 -6.98 6.08
C VAL A 110 2.79 -7.00 4.80
N PHE A 111 3.48 -5.92 4.51
CA PHE A 111 4.36 -5.83 3.36
C PHE A 111 5.80 -5.63 3.86
N ALA A 112 6.71 -6.36 3.26
CA ALA A 112 8.13 -6.29 3.60
C ALA A 112 8.93 -5.77 2.41
N GLY A 113 9.87 -4.90 2.71
CA GLY A 113 10.88 -4.45 1.76
C GLY A 113 12.16 -5.28 1.83
N PRO A 114 13.17 -4.92 1.03
CA PRO A 114 14.46 -5.61 1.04
C PRO A 114 15.06 -5.66 2.45
N GLY A 115 15.59 -6.80 2.81
CA GLY A 115 16.14 -6.99 4.15
C GLY A 115 15.10 -7.23 5.23
N GLY A 116 13.82 -7.39 4.87
CA GLY A 116 12.75 -7.67 5.80
C GLY A 116 12.23 -6.45 6.56
N ILE A 117 12.47 -5.24 6.04
CA ILE A 117 11.95 -4.03 6.68
C ILE A 117 10.44 -3.96 6.48
N ASP A 118 9.73 -3.46 7.48
CA ASP A 118 8.30 -3.26 7.37
C ASP A 118 7.98 -2.07 6.47
N LEU A 119 7.07 -2.27 5.53
CA LEU A 119 6.54 -1.20 4.69
C LEU A 119 5.16 -0.80 5.19
N THR A 120 4.92 0.50 5.28
CA THR A 120 3.60 1.01 5.64
C THR A 120 2.65 0.86 4.46
N VAL A 121 1.42 0.42 4.73
CA VAL A 121 0.43 0.16 3.69
C VAL A 121 -0.80 1.01 3.94
N GLY A 122 -1.24 1.70 2.91
CA GLY A 122 -2.49 2.43 2.91
C GLY A 122 -3.38 1.99 1.77
N PHE A 123 -4.63 2.41 1.80
CA PHE A 123 -5.58 2.12 0.74
C PHE A 123 -6.05 3.43 0.12
N GLY A 124 -5.95 3.54 -1.19
CA GLY A 124 -6.33 4.71 -1.95
C GLY A 124 -7.66 4.53 -2.67
N ASP A 125 -8.10 5.58 -3.35
CA ASP A 125 -9.41 5.63 -4.01
C ASP A 125 -9.42 4.96 -5.39
N GLY A 126 -8.39 4.21 -5.73
CA GLY A 126 -8.42 3.32 -6.89
C GLY A 126 -8.60 3.98 -8.25
N GLY A 127 -8.20 5.16 -8.44
CA GLY A 127 -8.37 5.82 -9.73
C GLY A 127 -8.04 7.30 -9.71
N GLU A 128 -7.50 7.71 -8.66
CA GLU A 128 -7.08 9.12 -8.52
C GLU A 128 -5.59 9.29 -8.58
#